data_509e1139d0bd92aefa05526b3565c5c5
#
_entry.id   509e1139d0bd92aefa05526b3565c5c5
#
_cell.length_a   1.000
_cell.length_b   1.000
_cell.length_c   1.000
_cell.angle_alpha   90.00
_cell.angle_beta   90.00
_cell.angle_gamma   90.00
#
_symmetry.space_group_name_H-M   'P 1'
#
loop_
_entity.id
_entity.type
_entity.pdbx_description
1 polymer ?
#
loop_
_entity_poly.entity_id
_entity_poly.type
_entity_poly.pdbx_seq_one_letter_code
_entity_poly.pdbx_strand_id
1 'polypeptide(L)'
;QLGIAGMVYLDGMDSFQGSSYVTGIAYPLYADEERRRTTAAALIETRSVGQMRLEAGSWRQVLPFRLVIEDLPDEANAVTPGSDADPRSVVHFGGIGDYARKAMERADQDLARIFASLPVDWIELDGPAPTESHIQGTTVIGHDPAHSVTDQDGLHHRWRDLRVLGSSLFPTGAPANPTLTLSAHALRAGDRAGSL
;
A
#
# COMPACT_ATOMS: atom_id res chain seq x y z
N GLN A 1 -1.77 0.68 -4.41
CA GLN A 1 -0.63 -0.05 -3.79
C GLN A 1 -0.57 -1.46 -4.35
N LEU A 2 0.61 -1.99 -4.44
CA LEU A 2 0.86 -3.39 -4.74
C LEU A 2 1.80 -3.99 -3.70
N GLY A 3 1.75 -5.30 -3.52
CA GLY A 3 2.59 -6.01 -2.58
C GLY A 3 3.38 -7.13 -3.22
N ILE A 4 4.61 -7.30 -2.76
CA ILE A 4 5.45 -8.43 -3.10
C ILE A 4 5.82 -9.12 -1.80
N ALA A 5 5.39 -10.37 -1.62
CA ALA A 5 5.86 -11.17 -0.53
C ALA A 5 7.28 -11.68 -0.83
N GLY A 6 8.08 -11.88 0.20
CA GLY A 6 9.42 -12.40 0.03
C GLY A 6 9.98 -13.01 1.30
N MET A 7 11.10 -13.67 1.16
CA MET A 7 11.85 -14.28 2.24
C MET A 7 13.33 -13.94 2.11
N VAL A 8 13.94 -13.56 3.23
CA VAL A 8 15.38 -13.46 3.37
C VAL A 8 15.85 -14.73 4.07
N TYR A 9 16.66 -15.51 3.40
CA TYR A 9 17.32 -16.68 3.98
C TYR A 9 18.65 -16.25 4.55
N LEU A 10 18.90 -16.64 5.81
CA LEU A 10 20.02 -16.19 6.60
C LEU A 10 21.02 -17.33 6.82
N ASP A 11 22.32 -17.02 6.90
CA ASP A 11 23.37 -17.95 7.23
C ASP A 11 23.78 -17.77 8.70
N GLY A 12 23.56 -18.81 9.53
CA GLY A 12 23.95 -18.85 10.92
C GLY A 12 23.21 -17.88 11.85
N MET A 13 22.16 -17.20 11.41
CA MET A 13 21.36 -16.27 12.22
C MET A 13 19.89 -16.67 12.23
N ASP A 14 19.36 -16.97 13.41
CA ASP A 14 17.94 -17.22 13.59
C ASP A 14 17.12 -15.93 13.54
N SER A 15 15.99 -15.96 12.85
CA SER A 15 15.00 -14.90 12.91
C SER A 15 14.08 -15.08 14.11
N PHE A 16 13.48 -13.97 14.58
CA PHE A 16 12.39 -14.02 15.54
C PHE A 16 11.12 -14.54 14.86
N GLN A 17 10.49 -15.55 15.46
CA GLN A 17 9.22 -16.09 15.04
C GLN A 17 8.22 -16.06 16.20
N GLY A 18 7.01 -15.64 15.92
CA GLY A 18 5.95 -15.49 16.91
C GLY A 18 4.58 -15.47 16.26
N SER A 19 3.61 -14.89 16.96
CA SER A 19 2.21 -14.80 16.50
C SER A 19 1.85 -13.48 15.80
N SER A 20 2.76 -12.50 15.80
CA SER A 20 2.51 -11.20 15.19
C SER A 20 2.65 -11.24 13.68
N TYR A 21 1.71 -10.60 12.99
CA TYR A 21 1.72 -10.56 11.53
C TYR A 21 2.77 -9.58 10.98
N VAL A 22 2.84 -8.38 11.56
CA VAL A 22 3.87 -7.37 11.25
C VAL A 22 4.65 -7.07 12.51
N THR A 23 5.97 -7.16 12.45
CA THR A 23 6.87 -6.94 13.59
C THR A 23 7.73 -5.71 13.47
N GLY A 24 7.94 -5.23 12.26
CA GLY A 24 8.68 -4.02 12.00
C GLY A 24 8.37 -3.45 10.63
N ILE A 25 8.59 -2.15 10.50
CA ILE A 25 8.44 -1.44 9.23
C ILE A 25 9.73 -0.67 8.97
N ALA A 26 10.32 -0.89 7.80
CA ALA A 26 11.51 -0.18 7.35
C ALA A 26 11.15 0.83 6.25
N TYR A 27 11.65 2.07 6.40
CA TYR A 27 11.31 3.23 5.58
C TYR A 27 12.40 3.71 4.60
N PRO A 28 13.54 3.06 4.38
CA PRO A 28 14.62 3.65 3.58
C PRO A 28 14.19 3.98 2.15
N LEU A 29 13.29 3.18 1.56
CA LEU A 29 12.78 3.42 0.20
C LEU A 29 11.66 4.46 0.15
N TYR A 30 11.09 4.82 1.29
CA TYR A 30 10.12 5.91 1.42
C TYR A 30 10.82 7.25 1.67
N ALA A 31 11.88 7.25 2.48
CA ALA A 31 12.60 8.47 2.88
C ALA A 31 13.54 9.02 1.79
N ASP A 32 13.85 8.26 0.76
CA ASP A 32 14.74 8.66 -0.34
C ASP A 32 13.98 9.57 -1.33
N GLU A 33 14.09 10.89 -1.15
CA GLU A 33 13.40 11.88 -1.98
C GLU A 33 13.84 11.86 -3.45
N GLU A 34 15.10 11.61 -3.73
CA GLU A 34 15.62 11.57 -5.10
C GLU A 34 15.06 10.36 -5.85
N ARG A 35 15.03 9.21 -5.18
CA ARG A 35 14.43 8.00 -5.70
C ARG A 35 12.96 8.22 -6.04
N ARG A 36 12.19 8.87 -5.16
CA ARG A 36 10.75 9.11 -5.33
C ARG A 36 10.38 10.03 -6.49
N ARG A 37 11.34 10.76 -7.06
CA ARG A 37 11.10 11.57 -8.28
C ARG A 37 10.96 10.73 -9.54
N THR A 38 11.49 9.52 -9.54
CA THR A 38 11.59 8.67 -10.75
C THR A 38 10.95 7.31 -10.60
N THR A 39 10.72 6.85 -9.36
CA THR A 39 10.16 5.53 -9.06
C THR A 39 9.37 5.57 -7.74
N ALA A 40 8.44 4.66 -7.60
CA ALA A 40 7.55 4.60 -6.45
C ALA A 40 8.30 4.42 -5.12
N ALA A 41 7.78 5.06 -4.08
CA ALA A 41 8.17 4.76 -2.72
C ALA A 41 7.70 3.36 -2.31
N ALA A 42 8.44 2.77 -1.38
CA ALA A 42 8.09 1.46 -0.84
C ALA A 42 8.39 1.37 0.65
N LEU A 43 7.67 0.48 1.32
CA LEU A 43 7.93 0.05 2.69
C LEU A 43 8.26 -1.43 2.71
N ILE A 44 9.08 -1.84 3.68
CA ILE A 44 9.31 -3.24 3.98
C ILE A 44 8.65 -3.53 5.33
N GLU A 45 7.71 -4.44 5.33
CA GLU A 45 7.06 -4.97 6.52
C GLU A 45 7.64 -6.34 6.84
N THR A 46 8.37 -6.47 7.94
CA THR A 46 8.84 -7.77 8.40
C THR A 46 7.72 -8.51 9.11
N ARG A 47 7.73 -9.83 9.00
CA ARG A 47 6.71 -10.70 9.58
C ARG A 47 7.35 -11.70 10.54
N SER A 48 6.68 -11.96 11.65
CA SER A 48 7.09 -13.02 12.59
C SER A 48 6.19 -14.25 12.52
N VAL A 49 5.43 -14.42 11.44
CA VAL A 49 4.69 -15.67 11.20
C VAL A 49 5.65 -16.85 11.12
N GLY A 50 5.25 -17.98 11.65
CA GLY A 50 6.06 -19.19 11.63
C GLY A 50 6.37 -19.61 10.20
N GLN A 51 7.63 -19.50 9.84
CA GLN A 51 8.19 -20.01 8.59
C GLN A 51 9.36 -20.92 8.93
N MET A 52 9.54 -21.95 8.15
CA MET A 52 10.56 -22.93 8.42
C MET A 52 11.36 -23.24 7.16
N ARG A 53 12.66 -23.07 7.27
CA ARG A 53 13.61 -23.53 6.28
C ARG A 53 13.76 -25.05 6.40
N LEU A 54 13.78 -25.76 5.28
CA LEU A 54 13.79 -27.24 5.31
C LEU A 54 15.17 -27.85 5.55
N GLU A 55 16.25 -27.07 5.42
CA GLU A 55 17.59 -27.56 5.68
C GLU A 55 17.80 -27.84 7.17
N ALA A 56 18.41 -28.98 7.47
CA ALA A 56 18.71 -29.40 8.82
C ALA A 56 19.65 -28.38 9.52
N GLY A 57 19.24 -27.93 10.70
CA GLY A 57 20.00 -26.96 11.50
C GLY A 57 19.72 -25.48 11.18
N SER A 58 18.95 -25.20 10.12
CA SER A 58 18.67 -23.82 9.68
C SER A 58 17.20 -23.43 9.77
N TRP A 59 16.40 -24.12 10.54
CA TRP A 59 14.94 -24.02 10.53
C TRP A 59 14.39 -22.62 10.75
N ARG A 60 15.06 -21.81 11.59
CA ARG A 60 14.63 -20.44 11.90
C ARG A 60 15.43 -19.37 11.17
N GLN A 61 16.31 -19.78 10.27
CA GLN A 61 17.18 -18.89 9.49
C GLN A 61 16.47 -18.36 8.26
N VAL A 62 15.26 -17.86 8.45
CA VAL A 62 14.42 -17.26 7.41
C VAL A 62 13.61 -16.10 7.99
N LEU A 63 13.63 -14.95 7.32
CA LEU A 63 12.89 -13.76 7.69
C LEU A 63 11.85 -13.45 6.60
N PRO A 64 10.57 -13.74 6.86
CA PRO A 64 9.50 -13.34 5.93
C PRO A 64 9.29 -11.82 5.96
N PHE A 65 9.07 -11.24 4.79
CA PHE A 65 8.75 -9.83 4.67
C PHE A 65 7.72 -9.59 3.56
N ARG A 66 7.22 -8.36 3.50
CA ARG A 66 6.44 -7.85 2.39
C ARG A 66 7.00 -6.51 1.96
N LEU A 67 7.20 -6.34 0.67
CA LEU A 67 7.49 -5.06 0.05
C LEU A 67 6.17 -4.46 -0.42
N VAL A 68 5.78 -3.34 0.16
CA VAL A 68 4.57 -2.60 -0.21
C VAL A 68 4.98 -1.38 -1.01
N ILE A 69 4.51 -1.31 -2.24
CA ILE A 69 4.88 -0.25 -3.21
C ILE A 69 3.66 0.63 -3.46
N GLU A 70 3.82 1.95 -3.42
CA GLU A 70 2.78 2.89 -3.83
C GLU A 70 2.58 2.86 -5.35
N ASP A 71 1.40 3.31 -5.79
CA ASP A 71 1.13 3.60 -7.20
C ASP A 71 0.42 4.93 -7.32
N LEU A 72 0.56 5.57 -8.46
CA LEU A 72 -0.13 6.82 -8.75
C LEU A 72 -1.58 6.57 -9.16
N PRO A 73 -2.48 7.52 -8.89
CA PRO A 73 -3.83 7.47 -9.42
C PRO A 73 -3.81 7.45 -10.95
N ASP A 74 -4.72 6.68 -11.53
CA ASP A 74 -4.99 6.66 -12.97
C ASP A 74 -6.48 6.93 -13.17
N GLU A 75 -6.83 7.94 -13.95
CA GLU A 75 -8.23 8.33 -14.23
C GLU A 75 -8.99 7.24 -15.01
N ALA A 76 -8.29 6.34 -15.71
CA ALA A 76 -8.89 5.18 -16.35
C ALA A 76 -9.37 4.13 -15.35
N ASN A 77 -8.83 4.14 -14.13
CA ASN A 77 -9.30 3.29 -13.04
C ASN A 77 -10.56 3.90 -12.42
N ALA A 78 -11.71 3.34 -12.74
CA ALA A 78 -13.01 3.92 -12.40
C ALA A 78 -14.01 2.84 -11.99
N VAL A 79 -15.03 3.27 -11.27
CA VAL A 79 -16.23 2.47 -11.01
C VAL A 79 -17.39 3.10 -11.75
N THR A 80 -18.02 2.34 -12.63
CA THR A 80 -19.19 2.81 -13.38
C THR A 80 -20.47 2.07 -12.92
N PRO A 81 -21.62 2.71 -13.04
CA PRO A 81 -22.90 2.02 -12.79
C PRO A 81 -23.05 0.80 -13.69
N GLY A 82 -23.76 -0.19 -13.17
CA GLY A 82 -24.24 -1.30 -13.99
C GLY A 82 -25.28 -0.87 -15.01
N SER A 83 -25.80 -1.84 -15.78
CA SER A 83 -26.90 -1.67 -16.71
C SER A 83 -28.25 -2.05 -16.10
N ASP A 84 -29.35 -1.76 -16.79
CA ASP A 84 -30.68 -2.22 -16.37
C ASP A 84 -30.79 -3.75 -16.30
N ALA A 85 -30.01 -4.46 -17.11
CA ALA A 85 -29.98 -5.93 -17.13
C ALA A 85 -29.07 -6.51 -16.02
N ASP A 86 -28.07 -5.76 -15.58
CA ASP A 86 -27.17 -6.13 -14.48
C ASP A 86 -26.82 -4.86 -13.68
N PRO A 87 -27.49 -4.62 -12.55
CA PRO A 87 -27.31 -3.40 -11.76
C PRO A 87 -26.02 -3.34 -10.96
N ARG A 88 -25.18 -4.39 -11.01
CA ARG A 88 -23.90 -4.40 -10.31
C ARG A 88 -22.93 -3.38 -10.93
N SER A 89 -22.28 -2.60 -10.08
CA SER A 89 -21.23 -1.68 -10.54
C SER A 89 -20.10 -2.42 -11.24
N VAL A 90 -19.54 -1.80 -12.28
CA VAL A 90 -18.40 -2.34 -13.04
C VAL A 90 -17.15 -1.62 -12.59
N VAL A 91 -16.13 -2.39 -12.20
CA VAL A 91 -14.80 -1.88 -11.84
C VAL A 91 -13.90 -1.96 -13.07
N HIS A 92 -13.36 -0.83 -13.47
CA HIS A 92 -12.34 -0.70 -14.51
C HIS A 92 -10.98 -0.57 -13.83
N PHE A 93 -10.05 -1.45 -14.14
CA PHE A 93 -8.70 -1.43 -13.62
C PHE A 93 -7.71 -1.72 -14.74
N GLY A 94 -6.90 -0.72 -15.10
CA GLY A 94 -5.93 -0.79 -16.20
C GLY A 94 -4.61 -1.49 -15.84
N GLY A 95 -4.44 -1.92 -14.59
CA GLY A 95 -3.23 -2.57 -14.11
C GLY A 95 -2.32 -1.64 -13.32
N ILE A 96 -1.09 -2.09 -13.12
CA ILE A 96 -0.06 -1.39 -12.34
C ILE A 96 0.59 -0.33 -13.21
N GLY A 97 0.73 0.90 -12.69
CA GLY A 97 1.36 2.02 -13.38
C GLY A 97 2.87 1.84 -13.59
N ASP A 98 3.43 2.58 -14.55
CA ASP A 98 4.87 2.54 -14.85
C ASP A 98 5.72 3.01 -13.67
N TYR A 99 5.18 3.91 -12.84
CA TYR A 99 5.84 4.41 -11.64
C TYR A 99 6.11 3.28 -10.64
N ALA A 100 5.11 2.47 -10.34
CA ALA A 100 5.24 1.30 -9.48
C ALA A 100 6.07 0.19 -10.14
N ARG A 101 5.91 -0.03 -11.45
CA ARG A 101 6.68 -1.04 -12.20
C ARG A 101 8.18 -0.80 -12.12
N LYS A 102 8.65 0.45 -12.26
CA LYS A 102 10.06 0.82 -12.08
C LYS A 102 10.59 0.50 -10.67
N ALA A 103 9.76 0.63 -9.64
CA ALA A 103 10.15 0.25 -8.29
C ALA A 103 10.29 -1.28 -8.15
N MET A 104 9.42 -2.04 -8.80
CA MET A 104 9.53 -3.51 -8.83
C MET A 104 10.81 -3.98 -9.52
N GLU A 105 11.16 -3.39 -10.67
CA GLU A 105 12.37 -3.73 -11.43
C GLU A 105 13.67 -3.50 -10.64
N ARG A 106 13.61 -2.64 -9.62
CA ARG A 106 14.74 -2.33 -8.73
C ARG A 106 14.71 -3.09 -7.42
N ALA A 107 13.64 -3.85 -7.16
CA ALA A 107 13.41 -4.47 -5.86
C ALA A 107 14.59 -5.31 -5.38
N ASP A 108 15.18 -6.15 -6.23
CA ASP A 108 16.31 -7.01 -5.87
C ASP A 108 17.52 -6.18 -5.40
N GLN A 109 17.86 -5.10 -6.12
CA GLN A 109 18.98 -4.23 -5.78
C GLN A 109 18.73 -3.46 -4.49
N ASP A 110 17.51 -2.93 -4.33
CA ASP A 110 17.12 -2.17 -3.14
C ASP A 110 17.12 -3.07 -1.89
N LEU A 111 16.59 -4.28 -1.99
CA LEU A 111 16.56 -5.25 -0.89
C LEU A 111 17.95 -5.74 -0.53
N ALA A 112 18.80 -6.05 -1.49
CA ALA A 112 20.19 -6.43 -1.25
C ALA A 112 20.94 -5.35 -0.45
N ARG A 113 20.72 -4.07 -0.78
CA ARG A 113 21.31 -2.93 -0.06
C ARG A 113 20.77 -2.81 1.37
N ILE A 114 19.47 -2.98 1.55
CA ILE A 114 18.82 -2.82 2.86
C ILE A 114 19.21 -3.94 3.82
N PHE A 115 19.27 -5.15 3.33
CA PHE A 115 19.63 -6.32 4.14
C PHE A 115 21.15 -6.59 4.20
N ALA A 116 21.99 -5.72 3.62
CA ALA A 116 23.46 -5.91 3.56
C ALA A 116 24.15 -6.05 4.93
N SER A 117 23.53 -5.61 6.02
CA SER A 117 24.05 -5.76 7.38
C SER A 117 23.72 -7.13 8.01
N LEU A 118 22.87 -7.93 7.38
CA LEU A 118 22.51 -9.26 7.83
C LEU A 118 23.37 -10.30 7.09
N PRO A 119 23.60 -11.48 7.68
CA PRO A 119 24.25 -12.60 7.00
C PRO A 119 23.26 -13.25 6.01
N VAL A 120 23.00 -12.56 4.90
CA VAL A 120 22.06 -13.02 3.87
C VAL A 120 22.71 -14.10 3.01
N ASP A 121 22.06 -15.23 2.90
CA ASP A 121 22.37 -16.33 1.99
C ASP A 121 21.74 -16.04 0.62
N TRP A 122 20.42 -15.88 0.56
CA TRP A 122 19.71 -15.37 -0.61
C TRP A 122 18.39 -14.69 -0.23
N ILE A 123 17.82 -13.97 -1.18
CA ILE A 123 16.49 -13.34 -1.07
C ILE A 123 15.60 -13.97 -2.15
N GLU A 124 14.41 -14.37 -1.76
CA GLU A 124 13.36 -14.85 -2.66
C GLU A 124 12.22 -13.85 -2.68
N LEU A 125 11.73 -13.51 -3.88
CA LEU A 125 10.56 -12.69 -4.10
C LEU A 125 9.48 -13.48 -4.82
N ASP A 126 8.27 -13.40 -4.32
CA ASP A 126 7.08 -13.88 -5.02
C ASP A 126 6.71 -12.95 -6.19
N GLY A 127 5.79 -13.38 -7.01
CA GLY A 127 5.17 -12.50 -7.99
C GLY A 127 4.38 -11.37 -7.31
N PRO A 128 4.24 -10.20 -7.96
CA PRO A 128 3.50 -9.08 -7.39
C PRO A 128 2.01 -9.40 -7.28
N ALA A 129 1.45 -9.12 -6.10
CA ALA A 129 0.01 -9.05 -5.92
C ALA A 129 -0.47 -7.64 -6.31
N PRO A 130 -1.51 -7.51 -7.13
CA PRO A 130 -1.98 -6.22 -7.66
C PRO A 130 -2.65 -5.33 -6.60
N THR A 131 -2.71 -5.78 -5.37
CA THR A 131 -3.31 -5.05 -4.25
C THR A 131 -2.70 -5.45 -2.92
N GLU A 132 -2.60 -4.49 -2.01
CA GLU A 132 -2.35 -4.69 -0.58
C GLU A 132 -3.63 -4.51 0.25
N SER A 133 -4.79 -4.71 -0.36
CA SER A 133 -6.10 -4.49 0.29
C SER A 133 -6.35 -3.04 0.73
N HIS A 134 -5.52 -2.10 0.32
CA HIS A 134 -5.65 -0.67 0.60
C HIS A 134 -6.21 0.06 -0.63
N ILE A 135 -7.48 -0.20 -0.92
CA ILE A 135 -8.19 0.45 -2.03
C ILE A 135 -8.45 1.90 -1.66
N GLN A 136 -8.05 2.82 -2.53
CA GLN A 136 -8.14 4.27 -2.31
C GLN A 136 -8.66 4.98 -3.56
N GLY A 137 -9.18 6.21 -3.39
CA GLY A 137 -9.66 7.02 -4.50
C GLY A 137 -11.11 6.77 -4.87
N THR A 138 -11.51 7.26 -6.03
CA THR A 138 -12.86 7.30 -6.62
C THR A 138 -13.74 8.47 -6.17
N THR A 139 -13.73 8.88 -4.91
CA THR A 139 -14.50 10.04 -4.41
C THR A 139 -13.57 11.09 -3.78
N VAL A 140 -12.48 11.37 -4.44
CA VAL A 140 -11.35 12.13 -3.91
C VAL A 140 -11.76 13.51 -3.40
N ILE A 141 -11.07 13.93 -2.31
CA ILE A 141 -11.20 15.28 -1.75
C ILE A 141 -10.41 16.29 -2.59
N GLY A 142 -10.95 17.52 -2.67
CA GLY A 142 -10.28 18.64 -3.31
C GLY A 142 -11.05 19.92 -3.18
N HIS A 143 -10.46 21.01 -3.64
CA HIS A 143 -11.11 22.34 -3.65
C HIS A 143 -11.93 22.59 -4.92
N ASP A 144 -11.50 21.98 -6.01
CA ASP A 144 -12.11 22.19 -7.33
C ASP A 144 -13.09 21.06 -7.65
N PRO A 145 -14.41 21.37 -7.78
CA PRO A 145 -15.42 20.38 -8.13
C PRO A 145 -15.26 19.80 -9.55
N ALA A 146 -14.39 20.37 -10.40
CA ALA A 146 -14.07 19.78 -11.70
C ALA A 146 -13.09 18.60 -11.58
N HIS A 147 -12.32 18.53 -10.48
CA HIS A 147 -11.27 17.55 -10.24
C HIS A 147 -11.44 16.77 -8.94
N SER A 148 -12.55 16.97 -8.21
CA SER A 148 -12.83 16.29 -6.96
C SER A 148 -14.34 16.07 -6.77
N VAL A 149 -14.67 15.10 -5.95
CA VAL A 149 -16.07 14.74 -5.63
C VAL A 149 -16.54 15.44 -4.37
N THR A 150 -15.62 15.59 -3.40
CA THR A 150 -15.91 16.18 -2.09
C THR A 150 -14.92 17.28 -1.75
N ASP A 151 -15.32 18.18 -0.84
CA ASP A 151 -14.42 19.14 -0.23
C ASP A 151 -13.53 18.47 0.84
N GLN A 152 -12.63 19.25 1.45
CA GLN A 152 -11.69 18.79 2.47
C GLN A 152 -12.34 18.20 3.74
N ASP A 153 -13.63 18.41 3.95
CA ASP A 153 -14.41 17.88 5.07
C ASP A 153 -15.30 16.69 4.65
N GLY A 154 -15.09 16.18 3.44
CA GLY A 154 -15.83 15.05 2.88
C GLY A 154 -17.24 15.39 2.42
N LEU A 155 -17.61 16.68 2.40
CA LEU A 155 -18.92 17.10 1.95
C LEU A 155 -18.97 17.14 0.43
N HIS A 156 -19.95 16.46 -0.17
CA HIS A 156 -20.07 16.35 -1.62
C HIS A 156 -20.32 17.73 -2.26
N HIS A 157 -19.59 18.07 -3.31
CA HIS A 157 -19.65 19.41 -3.93
C HIS A 157 -21.05 19.78 -4.44
N ARG A 158 -21.79 18.82 -4.97
CA ARG A 158 -23.12 19.02 -5.55
C ARG A 158 -24.24 18.78 -4.55
N TRP A 159 -24.17 17.67 -3.79
CA TRP A 159 -25.19 17.27 -2.82
C TRP A 159 -24.72 17.63 -1.42
N ARG A 160 -25.14 18.79 -0.94
CA ARG A 160 -24.62 19.42 0.29
C ARG A 160 -25.09 18.76 1.59
N ASP A 161 -25.99 17.80 1.52
CA ASP A 161 -26.45 16.93 2.60
C ASP A 161 -25.76 15.55 2.62
N LEU A 162 -24.87 15.28 1.63
CA LEU A 162 -24.13 14.05 1.51
C LEU A 162 -22.67 14.22 1.94
N ARG A 163 -22.25 13.44 2.94
CA ARG A 163 -20.84 13.28 3.32
C ARG A 163 -20.33 11.92 2.92
N VAL A 164 -19.13 11.88 2.38
CA VAL A 164 -18.40 10.67 2.03
C VAL A 164 -17.27 10.50 3.03
N LEU A 165 -17.09 9.29 3.53
CA LEU A 165 -16.04 8.93 4.47
C LEU A 165 -15.30 7.69 3.98
N GLY A 166 -14.07 7.51 4.43
CA GLY A 166 -13.28 6.33 4.10
C GLY A 166 -12.12 6.61 3.17
N SER A 167 -11.45 5.55 2.75
CA SER A 167 -10.26 5.63 1.89
C SER A 167 -10.55 6.09 0.45
N SER A 168 -11.80 6.08 0.03
CA SER A 168 -12.22 6.64 -1.26
C SER A 168 -11.95 8.14 -1.40
N LEU A 169 -11.77 8.85 -0.27
CA LEU A 169 -11.42 10.27 -0.23
C LEU A 169 -9.97 10.58 -0.63
N PHE A 170 -9.07 9.60 -0.57
CA PHE A 170 -7.65 9.86 -0.83
C PHE A 170 -7.40 10.23 -2.30
N PRO A 171 -6.83 11.41 -2.58
CA PRO A 171 -6.49 11.81 -3.95
C PRO A 171 -5.24 11.09 -4.48
N THR A 172 -4.42 10.54 -3.59
CA THR A 172 -3.25 9.72 -3.91
C THR A 172 -2.95 8.77 -2.76
N GLY A 173 -2.20 7.73 -3.03
CA GLY A 173 -1.77 6.76 -2.03
C GLY A 173 -0.35 6.99 -1.54
N ALA A 174 0.01 6.26 -0.50
CA ALA A 174 1.37 6.08 -0.02
C ALA A 174 1.57 4.58 0.26
N PRO A 175 2.80 4.05 0.36
CA PRO A 175 2.97 2.64 0.69
C PRO A 175 2.55 2.32 2.13
N ALA A 176 2.37 3.33 2.98
CA ALA A 176 1.93 3.17 4.37
C ALA A 176 0.46 2.75 4.49
N ASN A 177 0.15 2.05 5.57
CA ASN A 177 -1.22 1.64 5.92
C ASN A 177 -2.12 2.86 6.14
N PRO A 178 -3.27 3.00 5.45
CA PRO A 178 -4.04 4.25 5.41
C PRO A 178 -5.00 4.45 6.59
N THR A 179 -5.23 3.43 7.43
CA THR A 179 -6.32 3.42 8.43
C THR A 179 -6.26 4.57 9.42
N LEU A 180 -5.08 4.94 9.91
CA LEU A 180 -4.95 6.06 10.85
C LEU A 180 -5.38 7.39 10.21
N THR A 181 -4.95 7.64 8.99
CA THR A 181 -5.28 8.86 8.24
C THR A 181 -6.77 8.91 7.91
N LEU A 182 -7.35 7.81 7.46
CA LEU A 182 -8.78 7.77 7.18
C LEU A 182 -9.63 7.96 8.44
N SER A 183 -9.20 7.43 9.58
CA SER A 183 -9.88 7.64 10.86
C SER A 183 -9.83 9.10 11.30
N ALA A 184 -8.69 9.77 11.11
CA ALA A 184 -8.56 11.20 11.39
C ALA A 184 -9.48 12.05 10.49
N HIS A 185 -9.60 11.71 9.20
CA HIS A 185 -10.56 12.34 8.30
C HIS A 185 -12.01 12.12 8.74
N ALA A 186 -12.36 10.90 9.16
CA ALA A 186 -13.71 10.60 9.62
C ALA A 186 -14.09 11.38 10.90
N LEU A 187 -13.17 11.47 11.86
CA LEU A 187 -13.36 12.27 13.07
C LEU A 187 -13.56 13.75 12.73
N ARG A 188 -12.68 14.31 11.90
CA ARG A 188 -12.80 15.70 11.44
C ARG A 188 -14.15 15.98 10.77
N ALA A 189 -14.61 15.09 9.90
CA ALA A 189 -15.89 15.23 9.23
C ALA A 189 -17.07 15.16 10.21
N GLY A 190 -16.97 14.30 11.25
CA GLY A 190 -17.95 14.22 12.33
C GLY A 190 -18.04 15.50 13.17
N ASP A 191 -16.90 16.06 13.58
CA ASP A 191 -16.84 17.32 14.32
C ASP A 191 -17.48 18.48 13.53
N ARG A 192 -17.21 18.53 12.23
CA ARG A 192 -17.81 19.55 11.34
C ARG A 192 -19.30 19.34 11.11
N ALA A 193 -19.78 18.11 11.13
CA ALA A 193 -21.21 17.83 11.01
C ALA A 193 -22.00 18.22 12.27
N GLY A 194 -21.41 18.04 13.46
CA GLY A 194 -22.02 18.43 14.73
C GLY A 194 -22.00 19.93 15.04
N SER A 195 -21.32 20.73 14.20
CA SER A 195 -21.19 22.19 14.36
C SER A 195 -22.17 22.98 13.48
N LEU A 196 -23.07 22.31 12.77
CA LEU A 196 -24.15 22.87 11.97
C LEU A 196 -25.44 22.82 12.76
#